data_6889b391cbc78cb9226ecb6ff7220f35
#
_entry.id   6889b391cbc78cb9226ecb6ff7220f35
#
_cell.length_a   1.000
_cell.length_b   1.000
_cell.length_c   1.000
_cell.angle_alpha   90.00
_cell.angle_beta   90.00
_cell.angle_gamma   90.00
#
_symmetry.space_group_name_H-M   'P 1'
#
loop_
_entity.id
_entity.type
_entity.pdbx_description
1 polymer ?
#
loop_
_entity_poly.entity_id
_entity_poly.type
_entity_poly.pdbx_seq_one_letter_code
_entity_poly.pdbx_strand_id
1 'polypeptide(L)'
;MPSFEEEYHFTVCGNFSDSKYEGTFSVTPPSENNHGCVKVHNKYHFQYSDGTPYYPVGTTCYVWNLQSDDLIAQTLETLKNSPFNKIRFCVFPKSYCYNSREPRSYPYEGTPVDGSAITEDNVWGYTPDSKGNNWDFERFNPKHFQHIEYCITELQKLGIEADIILFHPYDRWGFSTMTPEQNELYLKYTAARFSAFRNVWWSFANEYDLIKNKSIEDWEQYAQIIVESDPYDHLRSIHNGNQFYDHTKSWITHCSIQRSPEGTSEWRKSYGKPIVIDEMLYEGNIQYAWGNISPQELVRRFWEALCRGGYGGHGETYIDDKAVWWSHGGELK
;
A
#
# COMPACT_ATOMS: atom_id res chain seq x y z
N MET A 1 -2.99 -9.08 -18.41
CA MET A 1 -2.48 -8.60 -19.71
C MET A 1 -2.34 -9.77 -20.66
N PRO A 2 -2.68 -9.59 -21.92
CA PRO A 2 -2.37 -10.59 -22.91
C PRO A 2 -0.86 -10.86 -22.91
N SER A 3 -0.50 -12.13 -23.06
CA SER A 3 0.91 -12.57 -22.99
C SER A 3 1.63 -12.55 -24.35
N PHE A 4 0.92 -12.25 -25.40
CA PHE A 4 1.44 -12.26 -26.76
C PHE A 4 1.24 -10.93 -27.44
N GLU A 5 2.19 -10.57 -28.31
CA GLU A 5 2.15 -9.35 -29.12
C GLU A 5 1.22 -9.60 -30.32
N GLU A 6 0.00 -9.07 -30.22
CA GLU A 6 -1.00 -9.14 -31.27
C GLU A 6 -2.12 -8.11 -31.04
N GLU A 7 -3.05 -8.02 -32.00
CA GLU A 7 -4.26 -7.24 -31.83
C GLU A 7 -5.33 -8.08 -31.11
N TYR A 8 -5.90 -7.51 -30.06
CA TYR A 8 -6.94 -8.12 -29.23
C TYR A 8 -8.27 -7.42 -29.44
N HIS A 9 -9.32 -8.21 -29.55
CA HIS A 9 -10.69 -7.75 -29.57
C HIS A 9 -11.32 -7.99 -28.21
N PHE A 10 -12.07 -7.02 -27.71
CA PHE A 10 -12.82 -7.17 -26.47
C PHE A 10 -14.29 -6.79 -26.63
N THR A 11 -15.14 -7.43 -25.85
CA THR A 11 -16.56 -7.11 -25.72
C THR A 11 -16.87 -6.91 -24.25
N VAL A 12 -17.50 -5.78 -23.91
CA VAL A 12 -18.02 -5.51 -22.57
C VAL A 12 -19.53 -5.68 -22.59
N CYS A 13 -20.02 -6.58 -21.74
CA CYS A 13 -21.44 -6.84 -21.54
C CYS A 13 -21.80 -6.60 -20.07
N GLY A 14 -22.97 -6.08 -19.78
CA GLY A 14 -23.45 -5.86 -18.41
C GLY A 14 -24.97 -5.83 -18.38
N ASN A 15 -25.53 -5.96 -17.18
CA ASN A 15 -26.96 -5.86 -16.93
C ASN A 15 -27.49 -4.42 -16.85
N PHE A 16 -26.62 -3.44 -17.06
CA PHE A 16 -26.94 -2.00 -17.00
C PHE A 16 -27.44 -1.44 -18.35
N SER A 17 -27.27 -2.19 -19.42
CA SER A 17 -27.66 -1.79 -20.78
C SER A 17 -27.76 -3.02 -21.68
N ASP A 18 -28.72 -3.01 -22.64
CA ASP A 18 -28.77 -3.98 -23.71
C ASP A 18 -27.64 -3.80 -24.75
N SER A 19 -26.87 -2.73 -24.62
CA SER A 19 -25.78 -2.40 -25.52
C SER A 19 -24.53 -3.20 -25.16
N LYS A 20 -23.89 -3.75 -26.19
CA LYS A 20 -22.53 -4.29 -26.09
C LYS A 20 -21.53 -3.20 -26.49
N TYR A 21 -20.47 -3.10 -25.75
CA TYR A 21 -19.32 -2.24 -26.10
C TYR A 21 -18.22 -3.14 -26.64
N GLU A 22 -17.76 -2.88 -27.85
CA GLU A 22 -16.70 -3.65 -28.48
C GLU A 22 -15.56 -2.71 -28.86
N GLY A 23 -14.34 -3.24 -28.81
CA GLY A 23 -13.15 -2.49 -29.20
C GLY A 23 -11.97 -3.40 -29.46
N THR A 24 -10.89 -2.78 -29.90
CA THR A 24 -9.62 -3.46 -30.12
C THR A 24 -8.50 -2.72 -29.41
N PHE A 25 -7.43 -3.44 -29.09
CA PHE A 25 -6.16 -2.87 -28.67
C PHE A 25 -5.02 -3.77 -29.14
N SER A 26 -3.86 -3.17 -29.38
CA SER A 26 -2.65 -3.91 -29.75
C SER A 26 -1.71 -4.05 -28.58
N VAL A 27 -1.20 -5.25 -28.37
CA VAL A 27 -0.08 -5.50 -27.44
C VAL A 27 1.21 -5.39 -28.26
N THR A 28 2.03 -4.43 -27.85
CA THR A 28 3.34 -4.17 -28.47
C THR A 28 4.47 -4.75 -27.62
N PRO A 29 5.67 -4.91 -28.16
CA PRO A 29 6.85 -5.21 -27.37
C PRO A 29 6.97 -4.27 -26.17
N PRO A 30 7.52 -4.73 -25.03
CA PRO A 30 7.74 -3.88 -23.87
C PRO A 30 8.68 -2.70 -24.24
N SER A 31 8.39 -1.52 -23.70
CA SER A 31 9.32 -0.39 -23.78
C SER A 31 10.61 -0.71 -23.00
N GLU A 32 11.69 0.01 -23.28
CA GLU A 32 13.04 -0.21 -22.69
C GLU A 32 13.02 -0.32 -21.15
N ASN A 33 12.14 0.43 -20.47
CA ASN A 33 12.04 0.44 -19.01
C ASN A 33 10.87 -0.42 -18.48
N ASN A 34 10.26 -1.26 -19.30
CA ASN A 34 9.19 -2.13 -18.88
C ASN A 34 9.70 -3.56 -18.67
N HIS A 35 10.11 -3.86 -17.45
CA HIS A 35 10.61 -5.17 -17.02
C HIS A 35 9.50 -6.15 -16.58
N GLY A 36 8.23 -5.73 -16.68
CA GLY A 36 7.07 -6.48 -16.17
C GLY A 36 6.88 -6.33 -14.67
N CYS A 37 6.10 -7.24 -14.07
CA CYS A 37 5.85 -7.24 -12.63
C CYS A 37 7.03 -7.82 -11.85
N VAL A 38 7.24 -7.35 -10.63
CA VAL A 38 8.19 -7.96 -9.70
C VAL A 38 7.62 -9.28 -9.18
N LYS A 39 8.45 -10.31 -9.12
CA LYS A 39 8.13 -11.66 -8.63
C LYS A 39 9.16 -12.13 -7.62
N VAL A 40 8.78 -13.10 -6.78
CA VAL A 40 9.75 -13.80 -5.93
C VAL A 40 10.68 -14.64 -6.79
N HIS A 41 11.98 -14.52 -6.54
CA HIS A 41 13.03 -15.28 -7.21
C HIS A 41 13.89 -16.03 -6.20
N ASN A 42 14.26 -17.29 -6.56
CA ASN A 42 15.11 -18.13 -5.70
C ASN A 42 14.70 -18.15 -4.23
N LYS A 43 13.38 -18.20 -3.98
CA LYS A 43 12.77 -18.31 -2.66
C LYS A 43 12.90 -17.06 -1.78
N TYR A 44 13.98 -16.30 -1.86
CA TYR A 44 14.34 -15.26 -0.89
C TYR A 44 14.61 -13.88 -1.49
N HIS A 45 14.54 -13.78 -2.80
CA HIS A 45 14.87 -12.57 -3.53
C HIS A 45 13.73 -12.17 -4.46
N PHE A 46 13.90 -11.07 -5.14
CA PHE A 46 12.96 -10.56 -6.11
C PHE A 46 13.64 -10.36 -7.46
N GLN A 47 12.87 -10.50 -8.53
CA GLN A 47 13.24 -10.11 -9.89
C GLN A 47 12.00 -9.67 -10.66
N TYR A 48 12.19 -8.89 -11.68
CA TYR A 48 11.14 -8.59 -12.65
C TYR A 48 10.83 -9.82 -13.53
N SER A 49 9.69 -9.76 -14.21
CA SER A 49 9.24 -10.87 -15.08
C SER A 49 10.19 -11.19 -16.22
N ASP A 50 11.01 -10.25 -16.68
CA ASP A 50 12.04 -10.44 -17.69
C ASP A 50 13.38 -11.01 -17.14
N GLY A 51 13.46 -11.25 -15.82
CA GLY A 51 14.64 -11.77 -15.15
C GLY A 51 15.58 -10.71 -14.59
N THR A 52 15.34 -9.43 -14.83
CA THR A 52 16.13 -8.34 -14.24
C THR A 52 16.03 -8.39 -12.71
N PRO A 53 17.14 -8.42 -11.96
CA PRO A 53 17.13 -8.43 -10.52
C PRO A 53 16.43 -7.19 -9.93
N TYR A 54 15.67 -7.37 -8.85
CA TYR A 54 15.05 -6.29 -8.12
C TYR A 54 15.43 -6.36 -6.63
N TYR A 55 15.96 -5.27 -6.11
CA TYR A 55 16.36 -5.14 -4.71
C TYR A 55 15.56 -4.00 -4.08
N PRO A 56 14.51 -4.29 -3.28
CA PRO A 56 13.68 -3.24 -2.71
C PRO A 56 14.45 -2.33 -1.75
N VAL A 57 14.44 -1.05 -2.05
CA VAL A 57 14.80 0.04 -1.16
C VAL A 57 13.53 0.85 -0.95
N GLY A 58 12.77 0.47 0.07
CA GLY A 58 11.43 0.99 0.30
C GLY A 58 11.40 2.24 1.15
N THR A 59 10.36 3.05 0.99
CA THR A 59 9.97 4.11 1.91
C THR A 59 8.46 4.07 2.18
N THR A 60 8.04 4.66 3.29
CA THR A 60 6.63 4.76 3.67
C THR A 60 6.18 6.22 3.62
N CYS A 61 5.08 6.47 2.91
CA CYS A 61 4.35 7.73 2.91
C CYS A 61 2.86 7.41 2.88
N TYR A 62 2.26 7.16 4.03
CA TYR A 62 0.95 6.51 4.14
C TYR A 62 -0.18 7.14 3.33
N VAL A 63 -0.24 8.46 3.26
CA VAL A 63 -1.35 9.20 2.62
C VAL A 63 -0.85 10.31 1.68
N TRP A 64 0.33 10.17 1.12
CA TRP A 64 0.88 11.15 0.17
C TRP A 64 -0.04 11.35 -1.05
N ASN A 65 -0.67 10.25 -1.48
CA ASN A 65 -1.60 10.21 -2.59
C ASN A 65 -2.93 10.95 -2.32
N LEU A 66 -3.23 11.29 -1.07
CA LEU A 66 -4.46 11.98 -0.67
C LEU A 66 -4.22 13.44 -0.22
N GLN A 67 -3.05 13.97 -0.51
CA GLN A 67 -2.67 15.36 -0.22
C GLN A 67 -3.05 16.31 -1.35
N SER A 68 -2.66 17.58 -1.23
CA SER A 68 -2.82 18.59 -2.30
C SER A 68 -1.95 18.25 -3.52
N ASP A 69 -2.34 18.73 -4.69
CA ASP A 69 -1.59 18.51 -5.93
C ASP A 69 -0.14 18.99 -5.83
N ASP A 70 0.10 20.12 -5.16
CA ASP A 70 1.45 20.66 -4.96
C ASP A 70 2.32 19.72 -4.11
N LEU A 71 1.75 19.17 -3.02
CA LEU A 71 2.49 18.26 -2.15
C LEU A 71 2.73 16.90 -2.83
N ILE A 72 1.78 16.42 -3.64
CA ILE A 72 1.96 15.22 -4.48
C ILE A 72 3.09 15.45 -5.48
N ALA A 73 3.09 16.58 -6.18
CA ALA A 73 4.14 16.92 -7.14
C ALA A 73 5.52 17.01 -6.48
N GLN A 74 5.60 17.63 -5.31
CA GLN A 74 6.84 17.69 -4.51
C GLN A 74 7.30 16.28 -4.07
N THR A 75 6.38 15.40 -3.65
CA THR A 75 6.70 14.02 -3.29
C THR A 75 7.28 13.25 -4.47
N LEU A 76 6.69 13.39 -5.65
CA LEU A 76 7.18 12.73 -6.86
C LEU A 76 8.57 13.25 -7.27
N GLU A 77 8.83 14.55 -7.15
CA GLU A 77 10.15 15.11 -7.43
C GLU A 77 11.21 14.65 -6.40
N THR A 78 10.83 14.53 -5.13
CA THR A 78 11.70 13.98 -4.08
C THR A 78 12.02 12.50 -4.37
N LEU A 79 11.00 11.70 -4.71
CA LEU A 79 11.17 10.29 -5.06
C LEU A 79 12.09 10.10 -6.27
N LYS A 80 11.94 10.92 -7.31
CA LYS A 80 12.77 10.91 -8.52
C LYS A 80 14.26 11.13 -8.22
N ASN A 81 14.57 11.91 -7.19
CA ASN A 81 15.92 12.25 -6.78
C ASN A 81 16.44 11.41 -5.60
N SER A 82 15.68 10.39 -5.19
CA SER A 82 16.00 9.50 -4.07
C SER A 82 16.41 8.11 -4.57
N PRO A 83 16.99 7.27 -3.70
CA PRO A 83 17.30 5.87 -4.04
C PRO A 83 16.09 4.93 -3.93
N PHE A 84 14.91 5.43 -3.57
CA PHE A 84 13.75 4.58 -3.32
C PHE A 84 13.16 4.05 -4.61
N ASN A 85 12.92 2.74 -4.64
CA ASN A 85 12.28 2.02 -5.74
C ASN A 85 10.98 1.31 -5.31
N LYS A 86 10.53 1.53 -4.07
CA LYS A 86 9.27 1.03 -3.52
C LYS A 86 8.70 2.06 -2.55
N ILE A 87 7.38 2.32 -2.61
CA ILE A 87 6.68 3.18 -1.66
C ILE A 87 5.42 2.51 -1.13
N ARG A 88 5.22 2.53 0.21
CA ARG A 88 4.00 2.06 0.87
C ARG A 88 3.03 3.19 1.12
N PHE A 89 1.77 2.99 0.73
CA PHE A 89 0.69 3.96 0.96
C PHE A 89 -0.70 3.33 0.96
N CYS A 90 -1.68 4.04 1.51
CA CYS A 90 -3.02 3.53 1.76
C CYS A 90 -4.00 3.89 0.63
N VAL A 91 -4.96 2.98 0.37
CA VAL A 91 -6.16 3.27 -0.44
C VAL A 91 -7.12 4.14 0.35
N PHE A 92 -7.40 3.77 1.61
CA PHE A 92 -8.25 4.53 2.50
C PHE A 92 -7.50 5.70 3.14
N PRO A 93 -8.19 6.83 3.39
CA PRO A 93 -7.62 7.90 4.19
C PRO A 93 -7.28 7.41 5.60
N LYS A 94 -6.21 7.94 6.17
CA LYS A 94 -5.68 7.57 7.49
C LYS A 94 -5.76 8.77 8.43
N SER A 95 -6.38 8.59 9.60
CA SER A 95 -6.50 9.63 10.62
C SER A 95 -5.72 9.24 11.88
N TYR A 96 -4.76 10.06 12.27
CA TYR A 96 -3.90 9.84 13.45
C TYR A 96 -3.17 11.14 13.82
N CYS A 97 -2.36 11.12 14.88
CA CYS A 97 -1.85 12.32 15.56
C CYS A 97 -1.16 13.36 14.66
N TYR A 98 -0.62 13.00 13.53
CA TYR A 98 0.01 13.96 12.60
C TYR A 98 -0.77 14.14 11.29
N ASN A 99 -1.92 13.50 11.16
CA ASN A 99 -2.78 13.61 9.98
C ASN A 99 -4.25 13.55 10.38
N SER A 100 -4.76 14.65 10.95
CA SER A 100 -6.18 14.81 11.33
C SER A 100 -7.02 15.49 10.23
N ARG A 101 -6.37 15.93 9.15
CA ARG A 101 -7.03 16.68 8.06
C ARG A 101 -7.98 15.79 7.26
N GLU A 102 -8.97 16.43 6.64
CA GLU A 102 -9.80 15.75 5.65
C GLU A 102 -8.97 15.43 4.40
N PRO A 103 -9.12 14.22 3.83
CA PRO A 103 -8.45 13.85 2.60
C PRO A 103 -9.04 14.61 1.41
N ARG A 104 -8.34 14.64 0.29
CA ARG A 104 -8.83 15.27 -0.94
C ARG A 104 -10.09 14.59 -1.52
N SER A 105 -10.31 13.33 -1.21
CA SER A 105 -11.47 12.55 -1.68
C SER A 105 -11.66 11.31 -0.82
N TYR A 106 -12.85 10.74 -0.91
CA TYR A 106 -13.25 9.51 -0.23
C TYR A 106 -13.57 8.41 -1.24
N PRO A 107 -13.39 7.12 -0.86
CA PRO A 107 -13.59 5.98 -1.77
C PRO A 107 -15.05 5.71 -2.11
N TYR A 108 -15.99 6.23 -1.34
CA TYR A 108 -17.43 6.03 -1.50
C TYR A 108 -18.18 7.34 -1.65
N GLU A 109 -19.37 7.28 -2.24
CA GLU A 109 -20.33 8.37 -2.20
C GLU A 109 -20.89 8.54 -0.77
N GLY A 110 -21.08 9.77 -0.35
CA GLY A 110 -21.60 10.05 0.99
C GLY A 110 -20.94 11.24 1.66
N THR A 111 -21.07 11.28 2.99
CA THR A 111 -20.62 12.41 3.80
C THR A 111 -19.87 11.91 5.03
N PRO A 112 -18.66 12.42 5.31
CA PRO A 112 -17.97 12.13 6.55
C PRO A 112 -18.63 12.78 7.74
N VAL A 113 -18.36 12.26 8.93
CA VAL A 113 -18.65 12.98 10.18
C VAL A 113 -17.82 14.26 10.21
N ASP A 114 -18.38 15.31 10.80
CA ASP A 114 -17.66 16.57 11.02
C ASP A 114 -16.39 16.33 11.86
N GLY A 115 -15.24 16.62 11.29
CA GLY A 115 -13.94 16.48 11.91
C GLY A 115 -13.36 17.81 12.44
N SER A 116 -14.11 18.91 12.42
CA SER A 116 -13.61 20.24 12.78
C SER A 116 -13.09 20.37 14.22
N ALA A 117 -13.59 19.52 15.13
CA ALA A 117 -13.16 19.46 16.53
C ALA A 117 -11.97 18.53 16.79
N ILE A 118 -11.44 17.85 15.77
CA ILE A 118 -10.32 16.93 15.93
C ILE A 118 -9.00 17.70 15.97
N THR A 119 -8.22 17.42 17.00
CA THR A 119 -6.87 17.97 17.21
C THR A 119 -5.87 16.83 17.37
N GLU A 120 -4.58 17.14 17.35
CA GLU A 120 -3.52 16.16 17.63
C GLU A 120 -3.69 15.50 19.00
N ASP A 121 -4.21 16.22 20.00
CA ASP A 121 -4.38 15.70 21.35
C ASP A 121 -5.56 14.72 21.48
N ASN A 122 -6.61 14.88 20.67
CA ASN A 122 -7.84 14.10 20.79
C ASN A 122 -8.09 13.12 19.63
N VAL A 123 -7.23 13.10 18.60
CA VAL A 123 -7.42 12.27 17.40
C VAL A 123 -7.58 10.77 17.71
N TRP A 124 -6.95 10.28 18.75
CA TRP A 124 -7.04 8.88 19.16
C TRP A 124 -8.41 8.47 19.73
N GLY A 125 -9.22 9.45 20.14
CA GLY A 125 -10.62 9.23 20.54
C GLY A 125 -11.58 9.03 19.35
N TYR A 126 -11.14 9.35 18.13
CA TYR A 126 -11.89 9.17 16.89
C TYR A 126 -11.44 7.87 16.22
N THR A 127 -11.95 6.78 16.73
CA THR A 127 -11.67 5.43 16.22
C THR A 127 -12.81 4.95 15.32
N PRO A 128 -12.74 3.72 14.77
CA PRO A 128 -13.74 3.13 13.89
C PRO A 128 -15.21 3.22 14.33
N ASP A 129 -15.44 3.38 15.63
CA ASP A 129 -16.79 3.52 16.19
C ASP A 129 -17.40 4.92 16.03
N SER A 130 -16.71 5.85 15.35
CA SER A 130 -17.19 7.21 15.12
C SER A 130 -18.54 7.19 14.41
N LYS A 131 -19.58 7.68 15.09
CA LYS A 131 -20.94 7.78 14.58
C LYS A 131 -21.08 9.05 13.74
N GLY A 132 -22.00 9.01 12.77
CA GLY A 132 -22.34 10.18 11.95
C GLY A 132 -21.80 10.16 10.53
N ASN A 133 -20.92 9.23 10.18
CA ASN A 133 -20.59 8.98 8.79
C ASN A 133 -21.79 8.41 8.04
N ASN A 134 -21.98 8.88 6.82
CA ASN A 134 -23.11 8.46 5.97
C ASN A 134 -22.57 8.07 4.58
N TRP A 135 -22.04 6.86 4.47
CA TRP A 135 -21.53 6.31 3.23
C TRP A 135 -22.50 5.34 2.58
N ASP A 136 -22.62 5.42 1.26
CA ASP A 136 -23.22 4.40 0.43
C ASP A 136 -22.12 3.41 -0.01
N PHE A 137 -21.94 2.34 0.74
CA PHE A 137 -20.89 1.35 0.49
C PHE A 137 -21.12 0.50 -0.80
N GLU A 138 -22.25 0.65 -1.47
CA GLU A 138 -22.51 0.05 -2.77
C GLU A 138 -22.10 0.98 -3.93
N ARG A 139 -21.79 2.25 -3.63
CA ARG A 139 -21.46 3.27 -4.62
C ARG A 139 -20.07 3.84 -4.41
N PHE A 140 -19.12 3.29 -5.15
CA PHE A 140 -17.76 3.83 -5.18
C PHE A 140 -17.72 5.23 -5.79
N ASN A 141 -16.77 6.04 -5.31
CA ASN A 141 -16.40 7.30 -5.94
C ASN A 141 -15.31 7.04 -7.00
N PRO A 142 -15.61 6.98 -8.30
CA PRO A 142 -14.62 6.66 -9.32
C PRO A 142 -13.46 7.65 -9.38
N LYS A 143 -13.67 8.91 -9.01
CA LYS A 143 -12.61 9.95 -9.00
C LYS A 143 -11.54 9.69 -7.98
N HIS A 144 -11.89 9.11 -6.83
CA HIS A 144 -10.92 8.70 -5.82
C HIS A 144 -9.95 7.64 -6.38
N PHE A 145 -10.51 6.59 -6.98
CA PHE A 145 -9.71 5.52 -7.58
C PHE A 145 -8.92 5.97 -8.81
N GLN A 146 -9.51 6.79 -9.68
CA GLN A 146 -8.78 7.40 -10.82
C GLN A 146 -7.59 8.23 -10.37
N HIS A 147 -7.71 8.91 -9.23
CA HIS A 147 -6.59 9.64 -8.66
C HIS A 147 -5.48 8.71 -8.14
N ILE A 148 -5.84 7.60 -7.51
CA ILE A 148 -4.86 6.57 -7.10
C ILE A 148 -4.18 5.95 -8.34
N GLU A 149 -4.93 5.66 -9.40
CA GLU A 149 -4.37 5.19 -10.68
C GLU A 149 -3.37 6.19 -11.27
N TYR A 150 -3.68 7.48 -11.18
CA TYR A 150 -2.73 8.53 -11.56
C TYR A 150 -1.45 8.44 -10.73
N CYS A 151 -1.54 8.33 -9.41
CA CYS A 151 -0.37 8.18 -8.54
C CYS A 151 0.45 6.92 -8.86
N ILE A 152 -0.20 5.77 -9.07
CA ILE A 152 0.46 4.52 -9.47
C ILE A 152 1.19 4.69 -10.82
N THR A 153 0.56 5.39 -11.76
CA THR A 153 1.15 5.67 -13.08
C THR A 153 2.38 6.56 -12.97
N GLU A 154 2.34 7.61 -12.14
CA GLU A 154 3.50 8.48 -11.93
C GLU A 154 4.66 7.73 -11.26
N LEU A 155 4.37 6.87 -10.27
CA LEU A 155 5.38 5.99 -9.67
C LEU A 155 5.97 5.02 -10.71
N GLN A 156 5.13 4.45 -11.59
CA GLN A 156 5.58 3.56 -12.65
C GLN A 156 6.56 4.24 -13.63
N LYS A 157 6.31 5.52 -13.97
CA LYS A 157 7.22 6.33 -14.81
C LYS A 157 8.59 6.53 -14.15
N LEU A 158 8.63 6.58 -12.82
CA LEU A 158 9.85 6.70 -12.03
C LEU A 158 10.55 5.34 -11.77
N GLY A 159 9.95 4.22 -12.19
CA GLY A 159 10.46 2.88 -11.88
C GLY A 159 10.25 2.46 -10.42
N ILE A 160 9.22 3.00 -9.77
CA ILE A 160 8.92 2.78 -8.36
C ILE A 160 7.72 1.85 -8.21
N GLU A 161 7.86 0.82 -7.39
CA GLU A 161 6.80 -0.12 -7.04
C GLU A 161 5.83 0.51 -6.02
N ALA A 162 4.54 0.36 -6.28
CA ALA A 162 3.44 0.84 -5.46
C ALA A 162 2.95 -0.27 -4.53
N ASP A 163 3.40 -0.27 -3.29
CA ASP A 163 2.99 -1.22 -2.26
C ASP A 163 1.73 -0.69 -1.56
N ILE A 164 0.57 -1.13 -2.06
CA ILE A 164 -0.74 -0.54 -1.76
C ILE A 164 -1.35 -1.22 -0.54
N ILE A 165 -1.57 -0.46 0.51
CA ILE A 165 -2.21 -0.90 1.75
C ILE A 165 -3.72 -0.85 1.59
N LEU A 166 -4.37 -2.02 1.66
CA LEU A 166 -5.82 -2.17 1.48
C LEU A 166 -6.60 -1.78 2.74
N PHE A 167 -6.11 -2.15 3.93
CA PHE A 167 -6.75 -1.86 5.21
C PHE A 167 -5.75 -1.35 6.25
N HIS A 168 -6.24 -0.57 7.21
CA HIS A 168 -5.47 -0.12 8.38
C HIS A 168 -6.41 0.25 9.54
N PRO A 169 -5.94 0.30 10.82
CA PRO A 169 -6.78 0.59 11.98
C PRO A 169 -7.03 2.09 12.22
N TYR A 170 -6.30 2.98 11.54
CA TYR A 170 -6.30 4.43 11.78
C TYR A 170 -7.41 5.13 10.99
N ASP A 171 -8.64 4.90 11.42
CA ASP A 171 -9.83 5.22 10.65
C ASP A 171 -10.90 5.87 11.54
N ARG A 172 -11.33 7.06 11.19
CA ARG A 172 -12.49 7.75 11.82
C ARG A 172 -13.72 7.78 10.93
N TRP A 173 -13.62 7.23 9.73
CA TRP A 173 -14.68 7.24 8.74
C TRP A 173 -15.47 5.94 8.67
N GLY A 174 -15.00 4.87 9.31
CA GLY A 174 -15.70 3.59 9.38
C GLY A 174 -15.36 2.59 8.29
N PHE A 175 -14.34 2.84 7.45
CA PHE A 175 -13.93 1.91 6.40
C PHE A 175 -13.33 0.61 6.96
N SER A 176 -12.68 0.68 8.11
CA SER A 176 -12.15 -0.50 8.80
C SER A 176 -13.24 -1.39 9.42
N THR A 177 -14.48 -0.87 9.56
CA THR A 177 -15.62 -1.58 10.16
C THR A 177 -16.68 -2.02 9.16
N MET A 178 -16.38 -1.95 7.87
CA MET A 178 -17.26 -2.46 6.80
C MET A 178 -17.63 -3.92 7.03
N THR A 179 -18.85 -4.30 6.61
CA THR A 179 -19.32 -5.69 6.67
C THR A 179 -18.49 -6.62 5.76
N PRO A 180 -18.55 -7.95 5.95
CA PRO A 180 -17.89 -8.87 5.03
C PRO A 180 -18.24 -8.67 3.56
N GLU A 181 -19.52 -8.42 3.25
CA GLU A 181 -19.99 -8.19 1.87
C GLU A 181 -19.44 -6.88 1.29
N GLN A 182 -19.38 -5.82 2.10
CA GLN A 182 -18.80 -4.53 1.71
C GLN A 182 -17.28 -4.67 1.48
N ASN A 183 -16.58 -5.43 2.32
CA ASN A 183 -15.16 -5.72 2.16
C ASN A 183 -14.91 -6.54 0.88
N GLU A 184 -15.74 -7.55 0.58
CA GLU A 184 -15.63 -8.34 -0.64
C GLU A 184 -15.82 -7.47 -1.88
N LEU A 185 -16.85 -6.63 -1.89
CA LEU A 185 -17.11 -5.69 -2.98
C LEU A 185 -15.94 -4.72 -3.19
N TYR A 186 -15.41 -4.17 -2.10
CA TYR A 186 -14.25 -3.28 -2.11
C TYR A 186 -13.01 -3.96 -2.71
N LEU A 187 -12.69 -5.16 -2.26
CA LEU A 187 -11.51 -5.89 -2.73
C LEU A 187 -11.61 -6.25 -4.22
N LYS A 188 -12.77 -6.73 -4.66
CA LYS A 188 -13.03 -7.01 -6.09
C LYS A 188 -12.92 -5.75 -6.95
N TYR A 189 -13.51 -4.64 -6.50
CA TYR A 189 -13.43 -3.37 -7.22
C TYR A 189 -11.99 -2.85 -7.28
N THR A 190 -11.26 -2.88 -6.16
CA THR A 190 -9.87 -2.42 -6.08
C THR A 190 -8.95 -3.29 -6.97
N ALA A 191 -9.12 -4.60 -6.95
CA ALA A 191 -8.39 -5.51 -7.83
C ALA A 191 -8.69 -5.22 -9.31
N ALA A 192 -9.96 -5.07 -9.67
CA ALA A 192 -10.36 -4.75 -11.04
C ALA A 192 -9.77 -3.42 -11.54
N ARG A 193 -9.57 -2.45 -10.63
CA ARG A 193 -8.99 -1.14 -10.96
C ARG A 193 -7.46 -1.19 -11.09
N PHE A 194 -6.78 -1.88 -10.18
CA PHE A 194 -5.32 -1.71 -10.02
C PHE A 194 -4.48 -2.88 -10.54
N SER A 195 -5.06 -4.08 -10.77
CA SER A 195 -4.28 -5.23 -11.24
C SER A 195 -3.64 -5.04 -12.63
N ALA A 196 -4.13 -4.09 -13.43
CA ALA A 196 -3.53 -3.81 -14.74
C ALA A 196 -2.18 -3.08 -14.67
N PHE A 197 -1.82 -2.53 -13.51
CA PHE A 197 -0.56 -1.82 -13.31
C PHE A 197 0.55 -2.79 -12.88
N ARG A 198 1.61 -2.90 -13.66
CA ARG A 198 2.70 -3.83 -13.41
C ARG A 198 3.48 -3.60 -12.11
N ASN A 199 3.43 -2.39 -11.58
CA ASN A 199 4.16 -1.95 -10.38
C ASN A 199 3.32 -1.97 -9.09
N VAL A 200 2.23 -2.73 -9.05
CA VAL A 200 1.40 -2.88 -7.85
C VAL A 200 1.86 -4.07 -7.02
N TRP A 201 1.93 -3.86 -5.70
CA TRP A 201 2.02 -4.91 -4.69
C TRP A 201 0.82 -4.79 -3.76
N TRP A 202 0.28 -5.92 -3.31
CA TRP A 202 -0.87 -5.96 -2.41
C TRP A 202 -0.42 -6.12 -0.96
N SER A 203 -0.51 -5.05 -0.17
CA SER A 203 -0.39 -5.10 1.29
C SER A 203 -1.79 -5.17 1.90
N PHE A 204 -2.21 -6.35 2.39
CA PHE A 204 -3.58 -6.56 2.88
C PHE A 204 -3.93 -5.63 4.03
N ALA A 205 -3.01 -5.44 4.95
CA ALA A 205 -3.19 -4.48 6.02
C ALA A 205 -1.87 -3.88 6.45
N ASN A 206 -1.92 -2.63 6.94
CA ASN A 206 -0.98 -2.13 7.91
C ASN A 206 -1.48 -2.51 9.29
N GLU A 207 -0.63 -3.19 10.09
CA GLU A 207 -0.93 -3.56 11.48
C GLU A 207 -2.26 -4.32 11.63
N TYR A 208 -2.39 -5.43 10.91
CA TYR A 208 -3.61 -6.23 10.83
C TYR A 208 -4.19 -6.60 12.21
N ASP A 209 -3.31 -6.85 13.17
CA ASP A 209 -3.65 -7.28 14.54
C ASP A 209 -4.23 -6.14 15.40
N LEU A 210 -4.17 -4.90 14.93
CA LEU A 210 -4.84 -3.75 15.54
C LEU A 210 -6.26 -3.51 14.99
N ILE A 211 -6.64 -4.15 13.89
CA ILE A 211 -8.00 -4.10 13.33
C ILE A 211 -8.86 -5.15 14.03
N LYS A 212 -9.42 -4.80 15.18
CA LYS A 212 -10.04 -5.73 16.14
C LYS A 212 -11.32 -6.43 15.67
N ASN A 213 -11.99 -5.90 14.68
CA ASN A 213 -13.22 -6.44 14.12
C ASN A 213 -13.00 -7.38 12.92
N LYS A 214 -11.76 -7.74 12.64
CA LYS A 214 -11.41 -8.71 11.59
C LYS A 214 -10.67 -9.89 12.21
N SER A 215 -11.17 -11.09 11.94
CA SER A 215 -10.57 -12.36 12.39
C SER A 215 -9.47 -12.82 11.41
N ILE A 216 -8.75 -13.87 11.78
CA ILE A 216 -7.79 -14.51 10.87
C ILE A 216 -8.51 -15.10 9.64
N GLU A 217 -9.71 -15.65 9.85
CA GLU A 217 -10.55 -16.22 8.79
C GLU A 217 -10.97 -15.14 7.78
N ASP A 218 -11.27 -13.92 8.23
CA ASP A 218 -11.55 -12.79 7.34
C ASP A 218 -10.33 -12.47 6.45
N TRP A 219 -9.13 -12.45 7.02
CA TRP A 219 -7.91 -12.19 6.23
C TRP A 219 -7.64 -13.30 5.21
N GLU A 220 -7.89 -14.57 5.55
CA GLU A 220 -7.77 -15.69 4.59
C GLU A 220 -8.79 -15.55 3.44
N GLN A 221 -10.03 -15.16 3.75
CA GLN A 221 -11.05 -14.90 2.74
C GLN A 221 -10.68 -13.71 1.83
N TYR A 222 -10.22 -12.60 2.41
CA TYR A 222 -9.79 -11.43 1.64
C TYR A 222 -8.61 -11.75 0.73
N ALA A 223 -7.69 -12.57 1.21
CA ALA A 223 -6.57 -13.05 0.41
C ALA A 223 -7.04 -13.86 -0.79
N GLN A 224 -8.00 -14.78 -0.59
CA GLN A 224 -8.57 -15.57 -1.67
C GLN A 224 -9.24 -14.69 -2.72
N ILE A 225 -10.00 -13.67 -2.32
CA ILE A 225 -10.64 -12.71 -3.24
C ILE A 225 -9.60 -12.03 -4.14
N ILE A 226 -8.50 -11.54 -3.59
CA ILE A 226 -7.44 -10.90 -4.37
C ILE A 226 -6.73 -11.91 -5.29
N VAL A 227 -6.41 -13.11 -4.79
CA VAL A 227 -5.78 -14.17 -5.60
C VAL A 227 -6.64 -14.53 -6.81
N GLU A 228 -7.96 -14.61 -6.64
CA GLU A 228 -8.90 -14.93 -7.73
C GLU A 228 -9.15 -13.74 -8.68
N SER A 229 -9.02 -12.51 -8.18
CA SER A 229 -9.33 -11.30 -8.94
C SER A 229 -8.11 -10.68 -9.63
N ASP A 230 -6.89 -11.07 -9.25
CA ASP A 230 -5.64 -10.56 -9.81
C ASP A 230 -5.03 -11.54 -10.81
N PRO A 231 -5.24 -11.33 -12.13
CA PRO A 231 -4.77 -12.28 -13.15
C PRO A 231 -3.24 -12.24 -13.37
N TYR A 232 -2.53 -11.33 -12.72
CA TYR A 232 -1.08 -11.15 -12.89
C TYR A 232 -0.26 -11.69 -11.76
N ASP A 233 -0.92 -12.19 -10.71
CA ASP A 233 -0.28 -12.77 -9.51
C ASP A 233 0.77 -11.81 -8.91
N HIS A 234 0.38 -10.55 -8.67
CA HIS A 234 1.24 -9.56 -8.02
C HIS A 234 1.64 -10.01 -6.62
N LEU A 235 2.72 -9.41 -6.11
CA LEU A 235 3.22 -9.70 -4.76
C LEU A 235 2.17 -9.36 -3.70
N ARG A 236 2.10 -10.22 -2.67
CA ARG A 236 1.10 -10.15 -1.58
C ARG A 236 1.75 -10.27 -0.23
N SER A 237 1.37 -9.38 0.68
CA SER A 237 1.85 -9.38 2.06
C SER A 237 0.76 -8.94 3.04
N ILE A 238 1.00 -9.18 4.32
CA ILE A 238 0.24 -8.62 5.42
C ILE A 238 1.20 -8.17 6.50
N HIS A 239 0.99 -6.97 7.05
CA HIS A 239 1.93 -6.33 7.97
C HIS A 239 1.38 -6.33 9.40
N ASN A 240 2.22 -6.66 10.36
CA ASN A 240 1.87 -6.72 11.77
C ASN A 240 2.11 -5.39 12.50
N GLY A 241 1.35 -5.15 13.56
CA GLY A 241 1.70 -4.23 14.64
C GLY A 241 2.50 -4.96 15.72
N ASN A 242 1.82 -5.76 16.52
CA ASN A 242 2.42 -6.49 17.66
C ASN A 242 2.64 -7.97 17.38
N GLN A 243 1.73 -8.62 16.66
CA GLN A 243 1.72 -10.06 16.44
C GLN A 243 1.99 -10.40 14.99
N PHE A 244 3.01 -11.23 14.74
CA PHE A 244 3.24 -11.75 13.40
C PHE A 244 2.05 -12.55 12.91
N TYR A 245 1.72 -12.35 11.66
CA TYR A 245 0.84 -13.25 10.94
C TYR A 245 1.54 -14.60 10.66
N ASP A 246 0.80 -15.64 10.36
CA ASP A 246 1.39 -16.86 9.86
C ASP A 246 1.87 -16.68 8.41
N HIS A 247 3.08 -16.20 8.26
CA HIS A 247 3.67 -15.96 6.94
C HIS A 247 3.98 -17.25 6.15
N THR A 248 3.71 -18.45 6.68
CA THR A 248 3.83 -19.68 5.91
C THR A 248 2.68 -19.87 4.93
N LYS A 249 1.58 -19.15 5.08
CA LYS A 249 0.41 -19.20 4.18
C LYS A 249 0.80 -19.06 2.71
N SER A 250 0.19 -19.87 1.84
CA SER A 250 0.54 -19.94 0.42
C SER A 250 0.27 -18.65 -0.35
N TRP A 251 -0.74 -17.89 0.04
CA TRP A 251 -1.07 -16.62 -0.61
C TRP A 251 -0.08 -15.49 -0.31
N ILE A 252 0.69 -15.58 0.78
CA ILE A 252 1.73 -14.61 1.13
C ILE A 252 2.97 -14.89 0.28
N THR A 253 3.40 -13.93 -0.50
CA THR A 253 4.59 -14.04 -1.35
C THR A 253 5.88 -13.63 -0.61
N HIS A 254 5.79 -12.63 0.28
CA HIS A 254 6.88 -12.13 1.09
C HIS A 254 6.36 -11.67 2.45
N CYS A 255 7.23 -11.65 3.45
CA CYS A 255 6.89 -11.22 4.80
C CYS A 255 7.10 -9.69 4.90
N SER A 256 6.04 -8.94 5.16
CA SER A 256 6.09 -7.53 5.54
C SER A 256 6.08 -7.46 7.07
N ILE A 257 7.11 -6.91 7.68
CA ILE A 257 7.36 -7.02 9.12
C ILE A 257 7.60 -5.64 9.76
N GLN A 258 6.99 -5.45 10.94
CA GLN A 258 7.30 -4.35 11.86
C GLN A 258 8.07 -4.92 13.06
N ARG A 259 9.38 -4.83 13.03
CA ARG A 259 10.30 -5.21 14.12
C ARG A 259 11.71 -4.66 13.85
N SER A 260 12.53 -4.74 14.88
CA SER A 260 13.98 -4.58 14.75
C SER A 260 14.61 -5.70 13.93
N PRO A 261 15.65 -5.43 13.11
CA PRO A 261 16.15 -6.36 12.09
C PRO A 261 16.90 -7.59 12.62
N GLU A 262 17.18 -7.68 13.91
CA GLU A 262 17.99 -8.76 14.50
C GLU A 262 17.45 -10.17 14.23
N GLY A 263 16.11 -10.30 14.11
CA GLY A 263 15.42 -11.58 13.85
C GLY A 263 15.38 -12.01 12.38
N THR A 264 15.88 -11.20 11.45
CA THR A 264 15.70 -11.40 10.00
C THR A 264 16.14 -12.79 9.51
N SER A 265 17.30 -13.28 9.94
CA SER A 265 17.82 -14.59 9.53
C SER A 265 16.92 -15.74 10.01
N GLU A 266 16.37 -15.62 11.22
CA GLU A 266 15.45 -16.62 11.79
C GLU A 266 14.12 -16.61 11.08
N TRP A 267 13.55 -15.44 10.83
CA TRP A 267 12.28 -15.30 10.09
C TRP A 267 12.42 -15.82 8.67
N ARG A 268 13.53 -15.48 8.00
CA ARG A 268 13.85 -15.98 6.66
C ARG A 268 13.87 -17.51 6.61
N LYS A 269 14.50 -18.13 7.60
CA LYS A 269 14.56 -19.58 7.74
C LYS A 269 13.19 -20.18 8.05
N SER A 270 12.46 -19.59 8.98
CA SER A 270 11.18 -20.12 9.49
C SER A 270 10.08 -20.03 8.43
N TYR A 271 9.97 -18.90 7.73
CA TYR A 271 8.92 -18.68 6.74
C TYR A 271 9.31 -19.13 5.33
N GLY A 272 10.60 -19.23 5.04
CA GLY A 272 11.07 -19.66 3.74
C GLY A 272 10.71 -18.70 2.60
N LYS A 273 10.63 -17.40 2.89
CA LYS A 273 10.20 -16.32 1.98
C LYS A 273 11.12 -15.11 2.09
N PRO A 274 11.08 -14.17 1.14
CA PRO A 274 11.74 -12.89 1.30
C PRO A 274 11.22 -12.16 2.53
N ILE A 275 12.12 -11.52 3.28
CA ILE A 275 11.78 -10.69 4.43
C ILE A 275 11.96 -9.23 4.04
N VAL A 276 10.91 -8.44 4.17
CA VAL A 276 10.92 -6.99 4.02
C VAL A 276 10.50 -6.39 5.36
N ILE A 277 11.42 -5.72 6.03
CA ILE A 277 11.12 -5.04 7.29
C ILE A 277 10.67 -3.63 6.93
N ASP A 278 9.38 -3.48 6.67
CA ASP A 278 8.80 -2.22 6.21
C ASP A 278 8.80 -1.14 7.29
N GLU A 279 8.78 -1.57 8.58
CA GLU A 279 8.82 -0.66 9.72
C GLU A 279 9.84 -1.16 10.76
N MET A 280 11.04 -0.60 10.74
CA MET A 280 12.11 -0.91 11.70
C MET A 280 12.45 0.29 12.59
N LEU A 281 11.45 1.10 12.92
CA LEU A 281 11.47 2.45 13.48
C LEU A 281 11.85 3.49 12.41
N TYR A 282 11.56 4.75 12.72
CA TYR A 282 11.77 5.87 11.82
C TYR A 282 12.76 6.88 12.41
N GLU A 283 13.60 7.43 11.57
CA GLU A 283 14.39 8.58 11.95
C GLU A 283 13.51 9.83 12.09
N GLY A 284 13.87 10.74 12.99
CA GLY A 284 13.06 11.93 13.17
C GLY A 284 13.21 12.61 14.52
N ASN A 285 12.22 13.42 14.86
CA ASN A 285 12.20 14.23 16.07
C ASN A 285 10.88 14.22 16.83
N ILE A 286 9.96 13.29 16.50
CA ILE A 286 8.71 13.19 17.24
C ILE A 286 8.93 12.62 18.66
N GLN A 287 7.96 12.85 19.53
CA GLN A 287 8.05 12.46 20.95
C GLN A 287 8.00 10.94 21.19
N TYR A 288 7.61 10.15 20.20
CA TYR A 288 7.44 8.70 20.31
C TYR A 288 8.70 7.96 19.88
N ALA A 289 9.09 6.94 20.66
CA ALA A 289 10.29 6.15 20.40
C ALA A 289 10.34 5.48 19.02
N TRP A 290 9.18 5.25 18.41
CA TRP A 290 9.10 4.67 17.08
C TRP A 290 9.51 5.63 15.94
N GLY A 291 9.58 6.94 16.20
CA GLY A 291 9.85 7.96 15.18
C GLY A 291 10.88 9.00 15.62
N ASN A 292 11.88 8.62 16.42
CA ASN A 292 12.94 9.54 16.85
C ASN A 292 14.30 8.86 16.97
N ILE A 293 14.54 7.80 16.20
CA ILE A 293 15.91 7.28 16.11
C ILE A 293 16.78 8.22 15.27
N SER A 294 18.09 8.12 15.43
CA SER A 294 19.01 8.89 14.60
C SER A 294 19.11 8.33 13.18
N PRO A 295 19.50 9.16 12.19
CA PRO A 295 19.79 8.68 10.83
C PRO A 295 20.83 7.55 10.81
N GLN A 296 21.87 7.66 11.64
CA GLN A 296 22.91 6.62 11.73
C GLN A 296 22.34 5.28 12.22
N GLU A 297 21.40 5.32 13.17
CA GLU A 297 20.74 4.11 13.66
C GLU A 297 19.83 3.50 12.58
N LEU A 298 19.11 4.31 11.79
CA LEU A 298 18.32 3.81 10.68
C LEU A 298 19.20 3.15 9.62
N VAL A 299 20.32 3.77 9.23
CA VAL A 299 21.31 3.19 8.32
C VAL A 299 21.89 1.88 8.87
N ARG A 300 22.22 1.83 10.17
CA ARG A 300 22.68 0.59 10.82
C ARG A 300 21.65 -0.53 10.68
N ARG A 301 20.37 -0.22 10.90
CA ARG A 301 19.26 -1.18 10.76
C ARG A 301 19.09 -1.69 9.34
N PHE A 302 19.22 -0.82 8.34
CA PHE A 302 19.23 -1.22 6.93
C PHE A 302 20.35 -2.24 6.65
N TRP A 303 21.57 -1.93 7.07
CA TRP A 303 22.71 -2.85 6.89
C TRP A 303 22.51 -4.15 7.65
N GLU A 304 21.98 -4.11 8.85
CA GLU A 304 21.69 -5.32 9.62
C GLU A 304 20.64 -6.20 8.92
N ALA A 305 19.55 -5.61 8.41
CA ALA A 305 18.54 -6.33 7.62
C ALA A 305 19.17 -7.03 6.41
N LEU A 306 19.95 -6.29 5.62
CA LEU A 306 20.62 -6.80 4.41
C LEU A 306 21.63 -7.90 4.74
N CYS A 307 22.52 -7.69 5.73
CA CYS A 307 23.53 -8.69 6.12
C CYS A 307 22.88 -9.99 6.66
N ARG A 308 21.67 -9.89 7.20
CA ARG A 308 20.88 -11.05 7.66
C ARG A 308 19.99 -11.66 6.58
N GLY A 309 20.06 -11.14 5.35
CA GLY A 309 19.38 -11.68 4.17
C GLY A 309 17.95 -11.21 3.97
N GLY A 310 17.58 -10.06 4.50
CA GLY A 310 16.30 -9.36 4.27
C GLY A 310 16.49 -8.02 3.59
N TYR A 311 15.45 -7.22 3.61
CA TYR A 311 15.38 -5.87 3.05
C TYR A 311 14.78 -4.92 4.09
N GLY A 312 15.15 -3.64 4.04
CA GLY A 312 14.66 -2.63 4.97
C GLY A 312 13.75 -1.60 4.31
N GLY A 313 12.84 -1.03 5.11
CA GLY A 313 12.00 0.09 4.77
C GLY A 313 12.44 1.37 5.50
N HIS A 314 12.49 2.46 4.76
CA HIS A 314 12.76 3.79 5.29
C HIS A 314 11.46 4.44 5.77
N GLY A 315 11.58 5.28 6.80
CA GLY A 315 10.57 6.24 7.18
C GLY A 315 11.22 7.39 7.94
N GLU A 316 10.71 8.59 7.71
CA GLU A 316 11.21 9.82 8.28
C GLU A 316 10.09 10.62 8.93
N THR A 317 10.29 11.01 10.18
CA THR A 317 9.29 11.68 11.01
C THR A 317 9.77 13.04 11.54
N TYR A 318 10.60 13.75 10.79
CA TYR A 318 10.87 15.15 11.08
C TYR A 318 9.63 15.99 10.83
N ILE A 319 9.11 16.62 11.89
CA ILE A 319 7.94 17.48 11.81
C ILE A 319 8.38 18.85 11.27
N ASP A 320 7.68 19.32 10.26
CA ASP A 320 7.70 20.72 9.86
C ASP A 320 6.27 21.26 9.75
N ASP A 321 6.13 22.56 9.49
CA ASP A 321 4.83 23.25 9.42
C ASP A 321 3.91 22.75 8.29
N LYS A 322 4.44 21.92 7.36
CA LYS A 322 3.73 21.56 6.14
C LYS A 322 3.42 20.06 6.07
N ALA A 323 4.42 19.22 6.32
CA ALA A 323 4.32 17.78 6.10
C ALA A 323 5.31 17.00 6.96
N VAL A 324 5.00 15.73 7.14
CA VAL A 324 5.90 14.72 7.68
C VAL A 324 6.02 13.63 6.62
N TRP A 325 7.23 13.35 6.15
CA TRP A 325 7.46 12.44 5.02
C TRP A 325 6.73 11.10 5.16
N TRP A 326 6.97 10.40 6.23
CA TRP A 326 6.35 9.10 6.55
C TRP A 326 4.80 9.09 6.45
N SER A 327 4.17 10.25 6.59
CA SER A 327 2.72 10.42 6.50
C SER A 327 2.30 11.02 5.16
N HIS A 328 2.81 12.21 4.86
CA HIS A 328 2.30 13.08 3.81
C HIS A 328 3.14 13.06 2.54
N GLY A 329 4.38 12.60 2.60
CA GLY A 329 5.37 12.88 1.55
C GLY A 329 5.96 14.29 1.68
N GLY A 330 6.28 14.92 0.57
CA GLY A 330 6.92 16.23 0.51
C GLY A 330 8.42 16.13 0.28
N GLU A 331 9.22 16.78 1.12
CA GLU A 331 10.69 16.73 1.10
C GLU A 331 11.22 15.81 2.19
N LEU A 332 12.34 15.15 1.90
CA LEU A 332 13.20 14.50 2.90
C LEU A 332 14.10 15.54 3.57
N LYS A 333 14.47 15.32 4.83
CA LYS A 333 15.30 16.23 5.63
C LYS A 333 16.75 15.76 5.75
#